data_a24c6b6b96824a820e089a6bddab904a
#
_entry.id   a24c6b6b96824a820e089a6bddab904a
#
_cell.length_a   1.000
_cell.length_b   1.000
_cell.length_c   1.000
_cell.angle_alpha   90.00
_cell.angle_beta   90.00
_cell.angle_gamma   90.00
#
_symmetry.space_group_name_H-M   'P 1'
#
loop_
_entity.id
_entity.type
_entity.pdbx_description
1 polymer ?
#
loop_
_entity_poly.entity_id
_entity_poly.type
_entity_poly.pdbx_seq_one_letter_code
_entity_poly.pdbx_strand_id
1 'polypeptide(L)'
;MRSYNLIAPAKINLYLEIISDRPDGYHELAMILQSIELADKINVQSLSTDTIRVNCNHPQVPTDRSNLAYRAAALMAAKFPEALAQYGGVEITINKQIPVAAGLAGGSTNAAAVLMGIDLLWNLGLTKPELEELGATLGSDIPFCVAGGTVIATGRGEKLSPLPSLDHIYVLAKYRSLEVSTAWAYKTYRQEFGNTYLKDTENLAARAAAVHSEAIVKAILNKDTGEIAQKLHNDLERVVLPAYPQVLQLRELFATQPGVLGTMMSGSGPTVFALVESEAQAQAVKLQMRAAIPDEDLELFVTRTITHGIQVASSI
;
A
#
# COMPACT_ATOMS: atom_id res chain seq x y z
N MET A 1 6.49 31.71 -2.39
CA MET A 1 5.64 30.53 -2.63
C MET A 1 5.78 29.62 -1.42
N ARG A 2 4.67 29.09 -0.92
CA ARG A 2 4.72 28.08 0.17
C ARG A 2 4.87 26.69 -0.45
N SER A 3 5.61 25.80 0.21
CA SER A 3 5.73 24.39 -0.21
C SER A 3 5.87 23.49 1.00
N TYR A 4 5.43 22.26 0.85
CA TYR A 4 5.61 21.19 1.84
C TYR A 4 6.26 19.98 1.17
N ASN A 5 7.27 19.43 1.84
CA ASN A 5 7.87 18.16 1.49
C ASN A 5 7.25 17.09 2.38
N LEU A 6 6.74 16.02 1.76
CA LEU A 6 6.09 14.93 2.46
C LEU A 6 6.79 13.60 2.13
N ILE A 7 6.86 12.75 3.14
CA ILE A 7 7.28 11.35 2.99
C ILE A 7 6.02 10.51 2.87
N ALA A 8 5.92 9.75 1.79
CA ALA A 8 4.78 8.93 1.42
C ALA A 8 5.14 7.43 1.46
N PRO A 9 4.93 6.75 2.62
CA PRO A 9 5.34 5.38 2.83
C PRO A 9 4.57 4.38 1.97
N ALA A 10 5.22 3.29 1.60
CA ALA A 10 4.59 2.10 1.03
C ALA A 10 3.85 1.28 2.10
N LYS A 11 3.10 0.28 1.64
CA LYS A 11 2.50 -0.76 2.49
C LYS A 11 2.82 -2.14 1.99
N ILE A 12 2.71 -3.11 2.90
CA ILE A 12 2.55 -4.53 2.57
C ILE A 12 1.24 -5.04 3.17
N ASN A 13 0.72 -6.15 2.63
CA ASN A 13 -0.35 -6.90 3.27
C ASN A 13 0.27 -8.02 4.10
N LEU A 14 -0.09 -8.14 5.38
CA LEU A 14 0.23 -9.30 6.22
C LEU A 14 -0.87 -10.36 6.14
N TYR A 15 -2.08 -9.93 5.79
CA TYR A 15 -3.24 -10.77 5.57
C TYR A 15 -4.12 -10.16 4.46
N LEU A 16 -4.63 -10.98 3.57
CA LEU A 16 -5.62 -10.59 2.56
C LEU A 16 -6.54 -11.77 2.27
N GLU A 17 -7.79 -11.65 2.65
CA GLU A 17 -8.86 -12.59 2.40
C GLU A 17 -9.95 -11.92 1.57
N ILE A 18 -10.45 -12.62 0.56
CA ILE A 18 -11.56 -12.21 -0.28
C ILE A 18 -12.81 -12.95 0.17
N ILE A 19 -13.74 -12.22 0.80
CA ILE A 19 -14.92 -12.80 1.44
C ILE A 19 -16.06 -13.00 0.44
N SER A 20 -16.34 -11.99 -0.38
CA SER A 20 -17.42 -12.03 -1.38
C SER A 20 -17.34 -10.92 -2.40
N ASP A 21 -18.27 -10.96 -3.37
CA ASP A 21 -18.58 -9.86 -4.27
C ASP A 21 -19.45 -8.80 -3.61
N ARG A 22 -19.27 -7.56 -4.05
CA ARG A 22 -20.09 -6.42 -3.67
C ARG A 22 -20.94 -5.92 -4.87
N PRO A 23 -22.11 -5.32 -4.61
CA PRO A 23 -22.94 -4.75 -5.68
C PRO A 23 -22.26 -3.60 -6.47
N ASP A 24 -21.27 -2.94 -5.84
CA ASP A 24 -20.48 -1.85 -6.45
C ASP A 24 -19.37 -2.35 -7.39
N GLY A 25 -19.26 -3.67 -7.60
CA GLY A 25 -18.28 -4.31 -8.48
C GLY A 25 -16.93 -4.60 -7.82
N TYR A 26 -16.75 -4.19 -6.57
CA TYR A 26 -15.59 -4.52 -5.73
C TYR A 26 -15.79 -5.85 -5.00
N HIS A 27 -14.85 -6.19 -4.12
CA HIS A 27 -14.94 -7.33 -3.21
C HIS A 27 -15.07 -6.85 -1.76
N GLU A 28 -15.76 -7.64 -0.96
CA GLU A 28 -15.68 -7.53 0.49
C GLU A 28 -14.42 -8.22 0.96
N LEU A 29 -13.56 -7.50 1.66
CA LEU A 29 -12.22 -7.92 2.04
C LEU A 29 -12.04 -7.93 3.56
N ALA A 30 -11.16 -8.80 4.03
CA ALA A 30 -10.54 -8.70 5.34
C ALA A 30 -9.02 -8.67 5.14
N MET A 31 -8.38 -7.59 5.58
CA MET A 31 -6.95 -7.39 5.38
C MET A 31 -6.27 -6.93 6.67
N ILE A 32 -4.97 -7.23 6.77
CA ILE A 32 -4.06 -6.57 7.70
C ILE A 32 -3.00 -5.88 6.88
N LEU A 33 -2.96 -4.56 6.98
CA LEU A 33 -2.06 -3.68 6.26
C LEU A 33 -0.96 -3.19 7.20
N GLN A 34 0.24 -3.06 6.69
CA GLN A 34 1.41 -2.59 7.42
C GLN A 34 2.17 -1.54 6.62
N SER A 35 2.34 -0.33 7.18
CA SER A 35 3.23 0.69 6.61
C SER A 35 4.69 0.30 6.77
N ILE A 36 5.50 0.55 5.74
CA ILE A 36 6.93 0.26 5.72
C ILE A 36 7.74 1.52 5.37
N GLU A 37 9.01 1.56 5.77
CA GLU A 37 9.91 2.72 5.64
C GLU A 37 10.21 3.08 4.16
N LEU A 38 10.13 2.13 3.24
CA LEU A 38 10.25 2.41 1.80
C LEU A 38 9.19 3.44 1.40
N ALA A 39 9.62 4.62 0.90
CA ALA A 39 8.71 5.75 0.70
C ALA A 39 9.06 6.59 -0.53
N ASP A 40 8.05 7.17 -1.16
CA ASP A 40 8.22 8.25 -2.13
C ASP A 40 8.39 9.60 -1.41
N LYS A 41 9.02 10.56 -2.07
CA LYS A 41 9.08 11.95 -1.60
C LYS A 41 8.21 12.82 -2.48
N ILE A 42 7.30 13.54 -1.86
CA ILE A 42 6.32 14.38 -2.55
C ILE A 42 6.55 15.84 -2.13
N ASN A 43 6.77 16.72 -3.10
CA ASN A 43 6.71 18.15 -2.88
C ASN A 43 5.38 18.70 -3.41
N VAL A 44 4.67 19.46 -2.59
CA VAL A 44 3.44 20.17 -2.99
C VAL A 44 3.68 21.65 -2.78
N GLN A 45 3.63 22.43 -3.86
CA GLN A 45 3.94 23.85 -3.89
C GLN A 45 2.76 24.66 -4.42
N SER A 46 2.50 25.82 -3.80
CA SER A 46 1.45 26.73 -4.29
C SER A 46 1.83 27.42 -5.61
N LEU A 47 0.85 27.57 -6.50
CA LEU A 47 0.94 28.34 -7.73
C LEU A 47 0.11 29.62 -7.61
N SER A 48 0.49 30.66 -8.36
CA SER A 48 -0.30 31.91 -8.47
C SER A 48 -1.51 31.78 -9.41
N THR A 49 -1.66 30.66 -10.09
CA THR A 49 -2.78 30.33 -10.98
C THR A 49 -3.60 29.20 -10.36
N ASP A 50 -4.81 28.96 -10.83
CA ASP A 50 -5.70 27.87 -10.40
C ASP A 50 -5.35 26.50 -11.02
N THR A 51 -4.17 26.37 -11.64
CA THR A 51 -3.75 25.16 -12.35
C THR A 51 -3.21 24.09 -11.42
N ILE A 52 -3.35 22.83 -11.85
CA ILE A 52 -2.73 21.67 -11.22
C ILE A 52 -1.66 21.14 -12.18
N ARG A 53 -0.44 20.98 -11.68
CA ARG A 53 0.68 20.40 -12.42
C ARG A 53 1.27 19.23 -11.65
N VAL A 54 1.62 18.15 -12.37
CA VAL A 54 2.30 17.00 -11.79
C VAL A 54 3.59 16.74 -12.55
N ASN A 55 4.69 16.61 -11.82
CA ASN A 55 6.00 16.19 -12.32
C ASN A 55 6.39 14.89 -11.63
N CYS A 56 7.03 13.97 -12.36
CA CYS A 56 7.54 12.72 -11.80
C CYS A 56 8.87 12.35 -12.44
N ASN A 57 9.80 11.84 -11.64
CA ASN A 57 11.11 11.34 -12.11
C ASN A 57 11.03 9.94 -12.74
N HIS A 58 9.85 9.29 -12.75
CA HIS A 58 9.68 7.94 -13.28
C HIS A 58 8.85 7.93 -14.57
N PRO A 59 9.36 7.39 -15.69
CA PRO A 59 8.72 7.51 -17.00
C PRO A 59 7.38 6.76 -17.13
N GLN A 60 7.17 5.69 -16.36
CA GLN A 60 5.90 4.94 -16.37
C GLN A 60 4.78 5.60 -15.55
N VAL A 61 5.10 6.63 -14.76
CA VAL A 61 4.08 7.34 -13.96
C VAL A 61 3.49 8.48 -14.78
N PRO A 62 2.19 8.44 -15.11
CA PRO A 62 1.55 9.50 -15.86
C PRO A 62 1.57 10.82 -15.07
N THR A 63 1.68 11.95 -15.78
CA THR A 63 1.65 13.28 -15.18
C THR A 63 0.37 14.05 -15.50
N ASP A 64 -0.59 13.38 -16.12
CA ASP A 64 -1.89 13.92 -16.53
C ASP A 64 -3.01 13.58 -15.52
N ARG A 65 -4.27 13.77 -15.95
CA ARG A 65 -5.49 13.54 -15.15
C ARG A 65 -5.71 12.08 -14.73
N SER A 66 -4.99 11.13 -15.31
CA SER A 66 -5.05 9.71 -14.91
C SER A 66 -4.28 9.43 -13.61
N ASN A 67 -3.32 10.30 -13.25
CA ASN A 67 -2.53 10.19 -12.04
C ASN A 67 -3.39 10.43 -10.78
N LEU A 68 -3.31 9.52 -9.79
CA LEU A 68 -4.05 9.66 -8.54
C LEU A 68 -3.66 10.93 -7.75
N ALA A 69 -2.40 11.37 -7.81
CA ALA A 69 -1.96 12.62 -7.20
C ALA A 69 -2.64 13.84 -7.85
N TYR A 70 -2.77 13.86 -9.20
CA TYR A 70 -3.55 14.88 -9.90
C TYR A 70 -5.02 14.83 -9.47
N ARG A 71 -5.62 13.64 -9.42
CA ARG A 71 -7.02 13.46 -9.02
C ARG A 71 -7.28 13.91 -7.59
N ALA A 72 -6.32 13.68 -6.68
CA ALA A 72 -6.39 14.18 -5.31
C ALA A 72 -6.42 15.71 -5.26
N ALA A 73 -5.54 16.38 -6.01
CA ALA A 73 -5.55 17.84 -6.10
C ALA A 73 -6.84 18.38 -6.74
N ALA A 74 -7.33 17.72 -7.79
CA ALA A 74 -8.59 18.10 -8.44
C ALA A 74 -9.81 17.93 -7.52
N LEU A 75 -9.82 16.88 -6.69
CA LEU A 75 -10.85 16.67 -5.66
C LEU A 75 -10.84 17.80 -4.63
N MET A 76 -9.66 18.17 -4.13
CA MET A 76 -9.50 19.27 -3.18
C MET A 76 -9.97 20.60 -3.79
N ALA A 77 -9.57 20.90 -5.04
CA ALA A 77 -10.00 22.11 -5.75
C ALA A 77 -11.53 22.17 -5.93
N ALA A 78 -12.16 21.05 -6.24
CA ALA A 78 -13.62 20.98 -6.40
C ALA A 78 -14.36 21.07 -5.05
N LYS A 79 -13.80 20.52 -3.99
CA LYS A 79 -14.41 20.51 -2.65
C LYS A 79 -14.25 21.83 -1.91
N PHE A 80 -13.15 22.57 -2.17
CA PHE A 80 -12.78 23.81 -1.50
C PHE A 80 -12.50 24.94 -2.49
N PRO A 81 -13.49 25.36 -3.31
CA PRO A 81 -13.28 26.36 -4.37
C PRO A 81 -12.87 27.73 -3.84
N GLU A 82 -13.30 28.10 -2.63
CA GLU A 82 -12.90 29.37 -1.99
C GLU A 82 -11.42 29.35 -1.61
N ALA A 83 -10.91 28.22 -1.10
CA ALA A 83 -9.50 28.08 -0.79
C ALA A 83 -8.64 28.08 -2.07
N LEU A 84 -9.10 27.42 -3.14
CA LEU A 84 -8.45 27.49 -4.45
C LEU A 84 -8.36 28.93 -4.95
N ALA A 85 -9.44 29.70 -4.85
CA ALA A 85 -9.47 31.13 -5.26
C ALA A 85 -8.53 31.99 -4.41
N GLN A 86 -8.39 31.70 -3.12
CA GLN A 86 -7.54 32.42 -2.19
C GLN A 86 -6.05 32.08 -2.30
N TYR A 87 -5.72 30.78 -2.40
CA TYR A 87 -4.34 30.29 -2.30
C TYR A 87 -3.74 29.86 -3.64
N GLY A 88 -4.56 29.75 -4.68
CA GLY A 88 -4.18 29.29 -6.00
C GLY A 88 -4.09 27.77 -6.11
N GLY A 89 -3.72 27.28 -7.29
CA GLY A 89 -3.50 25.88 -7.58
C GLY A 89 -2.17 25.35 -7.04
N VAL A 90 -1.79 24.16 -7.48
CA VAL A 90 -0.63 23.47 -6.94
C VAL A 90 0.26 22.83 -8.03
N GLU A 91 1.55 22.86 -7.78
CA GLU A 91 2.53 22.01 -8.46
C GLU A 91 2.96 20.87 -7.53
N ILE A 92 2.88 19.64 -8.04
CA ILE A 92 3.19 18.42 -7.34
C ILE A 92 4.42 17.80 -8.00
N THR A 93 5.48 17.59 -7.25
CA THR A 93 6.67 16.86 -7.71
C THR A 93 6.79 15.54 -6.97
N ILE A 94 6.75 14.44 -7.72
CA ILE A 94 6.83 13.07 -7.21
C ILE A 94 8.25 12.53 -7.46
N ASN A 95 8.99 12.24 -6.40
CA ASN A 95 10.25 11.49 -6.48
C ASN A 95 9.97 10.03 -6.08
N LYS A 96 9.79 9.18 -7.10
CA LYS A 96 9.46 7.76 -6.96
C LYS A 96 10.65 6.97 -6.46
N GLN A 97 10.43 6.22 -5.38
CA GLN A 97 11.32 5.21 -4.82
C GLN A 97 10.58 3.87 -4.63
N ILE A 98 9.25 3.93 -4.42
CA ILE A 98 8.40 2.75 -4.37
C ILE A 98 8.25 2.22 -5.81
N PRO A 99 8.54 0.93 -6.07
CA PRO A 99 8.35 0.33 -7.38
C PRO A 99 6.93 0.53 -7.92
N VAL A 100 6.82 0.81 -9.23
CA VAL A 100 5.53 1.02 -9.90
C VAL A 100 4.82 -0.33 -10.11
N ALA A 101 3.48 -0.33 -10.02
CA ALA A 101 2.63 -1.53 -10.20
C ALA A 101 3.09 -2.73 -9.36
N ALA A 102 3.45 -2.50 -8.10
CA ALA A 102 4.15 -3.46 -7.25
C ALA A 102 3.31 -4.09 -6.13
N GLY A 103 2.02 -3.78 -6.00
CA GLY A 103 1.23 -4.22 -4.84
C GLY A 103 1.54 -3.48 -3.52
N LEU A 104 2.32 -2.38 -3.59
CA LEU A 104 2.84 -1.60 -2.46
C LEU A 104 2.10 -0.26 -2.24
N ALA A 105 0.99 -0.02 -2.92
CA ALA A 105 0.16 1.19 -2.86
C ALA A 105 0.88 2.51 -3.22
N GLY A 106 1.93 2.49 -4.06
CA GLY A 106 2.71 3.69 -4.39
C GLY A 106 1.90 4.86 -4.95
N GLY A 107 0.92 4.62 -5.84
CA GLY A 107 0.03 5.66 -6.34
C GLY A 107 -0.93 6.20 -5.28
N SER A 108 -1.45 5.32 -4.41
CA SER A 108 -2.37 5.68 -3.33
C SER A 108 -1.68 6.54 -2.27
N THR A 109 -0.44 6.21 -1.89
CA THR A 109 0.31 7.00 -0.93
C THR A 109 0.69 8.37 -1.49
N ASN A 110 0.98 8.48 -2.81
CA ASN A 110 1.20 9.77 -3.45
C ASN A 110 -0.06 10.65 -3.39
N ALA A 111 -1.24 10.07 -3.64
CA ALA A 111 -2.51 10.79 -3.52
C ALA A 111 -2.79 11.23 -2.08
N ALA A 112 -2.56 10.37 -1.09
CA ALA A 112 -2.69 10.70 0.33
C ALA A 112 -1.77 11.87 0.74
N ALA A 113 -0.52 11.86 0.25
CA ALA A 113 0.43 12.96 0.49
C ALA A 113 -0.06 14.27 -0.12
N VAL A 114 -0.66 14.22 -1.32
CA VAL A 114 -1.22 15.43 -1.97
C VAL A 114 -2.43 15.97 -1.20
N LEU A 115 -3.35 15.10 -0.71
CA LEU A 115 -4.46 15.54 0.15
C LEU A 115 -3.95 16.30 1.38
N MET A 116 -2.99 15.71 2.11
CA MET A 116 -2.39 16.33 3.29
C MET A 116 -1.60 17.61 2.93
N GLY A 117 -0.82 17.59 1.85
CA GLY A 117 -0.03 18.75 1.40
C GLY A 117 -0.90 19.95 1.03
N ILE A 118 -2.04 19.73 0.38
CA ILE A 118 -2.99 20.78 0.03
C ILE A 118 -3.74 21.29 1.26
N ASP A 119 -4.14 20.41 2.18
CA ASP A 119 -4.70 20.81 3.48
C ASP A 119 -3.79 21.80 4.19
N LEU A 120 -2.51 21.50 4.27
CA LEU A 120 -1.48 22.37 4.89
C LEU A 120 -1.27 23.68 4.09
N LEU A 121 -1.20 23.62 2.76
CA LEU A 121 -1.00 24.78 1.90
C LEU A 121 -2.16 25.77 1.98
N TRP A 122 -3.38 25.26 1.97
CA TRP A 122 -4.61 26.03 1.98
C TRP A 122 -5.11 26.31 3.40
N ASN A 123 -4.41 25.80 4.43
CA ASN A 123 -4.75 25.97 5.83
C ASN A 123 -6.21 25.59 6.16
N LEU A 124 -6.65 24.45 5.64
CA LEU A 124 -8.03 23.97 5.80
C LEU A 124 -8.29 23.41 7.20
N GLY A 125 -7.27 22.83 7.84
CA GLY A 125 -7.35 22.23 9.17
C GLY A 125 -8.19 20.96 9.21
N LEU A 126 -8.14 20.16 8.14
CA LEU A 126 -8.86 18.90 8.06
C LEU A 126 -8.33 17.91 9.08
N THR A 127 -9.23 17.20 9.72
CA THR A 127 -8.89 16.07 10.59
C THR A 127 -8.44 14.87 9.78
N LYS A 128 -7.73 13.96 10.42
CA LYS A 128 -7.32 12.69 9.79
C LYS A 128 -8.49 11.88 9.23
N PRO A 129 -9.62 11.68 9.95
CA PRO A 129 -10.81 11.03 9.39
C PRO A 129 -11.39 11.73 8.14
N GLU A 130 -11.39 13.06 8.09
CA GLU A 130 -11.86 13.80 6.90
C GLU A 130 -10.95 13.58 5.68
N LEU A 131 -9.62 13.54 5.88
CA LEU A 131 -8.67 13.19 4.83
C LEU A 131 -8.85 11.72 4.38
N GLU A 132 -9.11 10.80 5.28
CA GLU A 132 -9.41 9.39 4.99
C GLU A 132 -10.70 9.25 4.16
N GLU A 133 -11.75 9.98 4.51
CA GLU A 133 -13.02 10.00 3.78
C GLU A 133 -12.84 10.55 2.35
N LEU A 134 -12.13 11.66 2.19
CA LEU A 134 -11.76 12.20 0.88
C LEU A 134 -10.96 11.16 0.07
N GLY A 135 -9.98 10.53 0.71
CA GLY A 135 -9.16 9.48 0.10
C GLY A 135 -9.96 8.28 -0.38
N ALA A 136 -10.96 7.83 0.40
CA ALA A 136 -11.82 6.69 0.07
C ALA A 136 -12.61 6.90 -1.24
N THR A 137 -12.88 8.14 -1.64
CA THR A 137 -13.54 8.47 -2.93
C THR A 137 -12.64 8.25 -4.13
N LEU A 138 -11.32 8.26 -3.94
CA LEU A 138 -10.31 8.13 -5.00
C LEU A 138 -9.78 6.70 -5.13
N GLY A 139 -9.65 5.98 -4.00
CA GLY A 139 -9.14 4.62 -3.99
C GLY A 139 -9.14 3.99 -2.60
N SER A 140 -9.27 2.67 -2.55
CA SER A 140 -9.45 1.90 -1.29
C SER A 140 -8.23 1.93 -0.37
N ASP A 141 -7.01 2.00 -0.92
CA ASP A 141 -5.78 2.02 -0.10
C ASP A 141 -5.43 3.43 0.43
N ILE A 142 -6.07 4.50 -0.09
CA ILE A 142 -5.70 5.88 0.27
C ILE A 142 -5.99 6.19 1.74
N PRO A 143 -7.14 5.80 2.32
CA PRO A 143 -7.39 5.96 3.75
C PRO A 143 -6.29 5.36 4.62
N PHE A 144 -5.86 4.13 4.30
CA PHE A 144 -4.73 3.51 5.00
C PHE A 144 -3.43 4.29 4.85
N CYS A 145 -3.12 4.82 3.67
CA CYS A 145 -1.90 5.64 3.48
C CYS A 145 -1.92 6.90 4.35
N VAL A 146 -3.09 7.49 4.59
CA VAL A 146 -3.27 8.59 5.56
C VAL A 146 -3.09 8.09 6.99
N ALA A 147 -3.74 6.96 7.34
CA ALA A 147 -3.73 6.38 8.67
C ALA A 147 -2.32 5.89 9.07
N GLY A 148 -1.74 5.04 8.28
CA GLY A 148 -0.47 4.36 8.52
C GLY A 148 -0.48 3.36 9.67
N GLY A 149 0.69 2.80 9.95
CA GLY A 149 0.89 1.82 11.03
C GLY A 149 0.48 0.41 10.66
N THR A 150 -0.01 -0.35 11.65
CA THR A 150 -0.59 -1.69 11.50
C THR A 150 -2.09 -1.58 11.66
N VAL A 151 -2.88 -2.04 10.67
CA VAL A 151 -4.31 -1.78 10.63
C VAL A 151 -5.06 -3.00 10.10
N ILE A 152 -6.19 -3.36 10.73
CA ILE A 152 -7.21 -4.19 10.08
C ILE A 152 -7.99 -3.29 9.12
N ALA A 153 -8.17 -3.74 7.88
CA ALA A 153 -8.96 -3.05 6.87
C ALA A 153 -10.05 -3.99 6.35
N THR A 154 -11.30 -3.53 6.39
CA THR A 154 -12.48 -4.26 5.91
C THR A 154 -13.27 -3.44 4.88
N GLY A 155 -14.39 -3.97 4.39
CA GLY A 155 -15.08 -3.36 3.25
C GLY A 155 -14.32 -3.61 1.97
N ARG A 156 -14.07 -2.57 1.18
CA ARG A 156 -13.14 -2.61 0.04
C ARG A 156 -11.68 -2.40 0.47
N GLY A 157 -11.42 -2.20 1.79
CA GLY A 157 -10.16 -1.80 2.40
C GLY A 157 -10.19 -0.40 3.03
N GLU A 158 -11.33 0.29 3.00
CA GLU A 158 -11.49 1.66 3.50
C GLU A 158 -11.90 1.75 4.98
N LYS A 159 -12.43 0.67 5.57
CA LYS A 159 -12.83 0.66 6.99
C LYS A 159 -11.67 0.20 7.85
N LEU A 160 -11.08 1.11 8.59
CA LEU A 160 -9.82 0.91 9.28
C LEU A 160 -10.01 0.73 10.80
N SER A 161 -9.33 -0.27 11.37
CA SER A 161 -9.24 -0.51 12.81
C SER A 161 -7.77 -0.66 13.20
N PRO A 162 -7.18 0.27 13.97
CA PRO A 162 -5.77 0.23 14.33
C PRO A 162 -5.42 -1.01 15.16
N LEU A 163 -4.22 -1.54 14.94
CA LEU A 163 -3.57 -2.58 15.73
C LEU A 163 -2.31 -2.04 16.40
N PRO A 164 -1.78 -2.72 17.43
CA PRO A 164 -0.49 -2.37 18.01
C PRO A 164 0.63 -2.33 16.97
N SER A 165 1.55 -1.41 17.15
CA SER A 165 2.72 -1.26 16.28
C SER A 165 3.61 -2.49 16.35
N LEU A 166 4.10 -2.89 15.18
CA LEU A 166 5.11 -3.93 15.00
C LEU A 166 6.51 -3.31 14.83
N ASP A 167 7.53 -4.07 15.15
CA ASP A 167 8.94 -3.74 14.91
C ASP A 167 9.58 -4.91 14.17
N HIS A 168 9.37 -4.94 12.87
CA HIS A 168 9.81 -6.02 11.99
C HIS A 168 10.63 -5.49 10.83
N ILE A 169 11.51 -6.34 10.31
CA ILE A 169 12.36 -6.06 9.16
C ILE A 169 11.97 -7.01 8.03
N TYR A 170 11.92 -6.47 6.82
CA TYR A 170 11.53 -7.21 5.61
C TYR A 170 12.57 -7.03 4.51
N VAL A 171 12.70 -8.08 3.69
CA VAL A 171 13.35 -8.01 2.38
C VAL A 171 12.28 -8.13 1.31
N LEU A 172 12.19 -7.14 0.43
CA LEU A 172 11.26 -7.15 -0.70
C LEU A 172 12.02 -7.47 -1.98
N ALA A 173 11.41 -8.27 -2.84
CA ALA A 173 11.91 -8.59 -4.17
C ALA A 173 10.83 -8.36 -5.23
N LYS A 174 11.21 -7.70 -6.33
CA LYS A 174 10.35 -7.47 -7.51
C LYS A 174 11.22 -7.39 -8.76
N TYR A 175 10.79 -8.00 -9.85
CA TYR A 175 11.34 -7.69 -11.18
C TYR A 175 10.78 -6.35 -11.66
N ARG A 176 11.65 -5.45 -12.12
CA ARG A 176 11.30 -4.09 -12.58
C ARG A 176 10.32 -4.14 -13.75
N SER A 177 10.58 -5.04 -14.70
CA SER A 177 9.78 -5.22 -15.91
C SER A 177 8.45 -5.94 -15.68
N LEU A 178 8.26 -6.60 -14.51
CA LEU A 178 7.08 -7.41 -14.24
C LEU A 178 5.98 -6.59 -13.57
N GLU A 179 4.79 -6.61 -14.16
CA GLU A 179 3.60 -5.97 -13.61
C GLU A 179 2.45 -6.97 -13.52
N VAL A 180 1.68 -6.90 -12.45
CA VAL A 180 0.43 -7.65 -12.28
C VAL A 180 -0.74 -6.68 -12.18
N SER A 181 -1.69 -6.81 -13.08
CA SER A 181 -2.91 -6.00 -13.03
C SER A 181 -3.78 -6.42 -11.84
N THR A 182 -4.01 -5.49 -10.91
CA THR A 182 -4.92 -5.71 -9.77
C THR A 182 -6.31 -6.11 -10.24
N ALA A 183 -6.84 -5.44 -11.27
CA ALA A 183 -8.15 -5.77 -11.84
C ALA A 183 -8.19 -7.20 -12.41
N TRP A 184 -7.12 -7.64 -13.08
CA TRP A 184 -7.00 -9.01 -13.57
C TRP A 184 -6.96 -10.01 -12.40
N ALA A 185 -6.16 -9.78 -11.39
CA ALA A 185 -6.02 -10.71 -10.26
C ALA A 185 -7.35 -10.94 -9.53
N TYR A 186 -8.08 -9.87 -9.20
CA TYR A 186 -9.40 -9.98 -8.57
C TYR A 186 -10.46 -10.61 -9.50
N LYS A 187 -10.44 -10.26 -10.80
CA LYS A 187 -11.36 -10.87 -11.79
C LYS A 187 -11.11 -12.36 -11.92
N THR A 188 -9.86 -12.79 -12.02
CA THR A 188 -9.48 -14.20 -12.12
C THR A 188 -9.85 -14.95 -10.85
N TYR A 189 -9.58 -14.39 -9.68
CA TYR A 189 -10.00 -14.98 -8.40
C TYR A 189 -11.53 -15.19 -8.34
N ARG A 190 -12.31 -14.18 -8.75
CA ARG A 190 -13.76 -14.28 -8.84
C ARG A 190 -14.20 -15.43 -9.75
N GLN A 191 -13.57 -15.59 -10.92
CA GLN A 191 -13.91 -16.62 -11.89
C GLN A 191 -13.59 -18.03 -11.37
N GLU A 192 -12.47 -18.21 -10.69
CA GLU A 192 -12.02 -19.51 -10.23
C GLU A 192 -12.60 -19.90 -8.86
N PHE A 193 -12.76 -18.95 -7.97
CA PHE A 193 -13.12 -19.17 -6.56
C PHE A 193 -14.42 -18.49 -6.12
N GLY A 194 -15.17 -17.84 -7.00
CA GLY A 194 -16.44 -17.17 -6.66
C GLY A 194 -17.52 -18.10 -6.10
N ASN A 195 -17.40 -19.41 -6.31
CA ASN A 195 -18.28 -20.43 -5.70
C ASN A 195 -18.04 -20.58 -4.17
N THR A 196 -16.89 -20.12 -3.65
CA THR A 196 -16.56 -20.11 -2.22
C THR A 196 -17.06 -18.87 -1.49
N TYR A 197 -17.55 -17.86 -2.22
CA TYR A 197 -18.00 -16.59 -1.67
C TYR A 197 -19.21 -16.75 -0.75
N LEU A 198 -19.19 -16.04 0.36
CA LEU A 198 -20.35 -15.91 1.23
C LEU A 198 -21.42 -15.09 0.52
N LYS A 199 -22.66 -15.58 0.51
CA LYS A 199 -23.78 -14.94 -0.21
C LYS A 199 -24.79 -14.26 0.71
N ASP A 200 -24.80 -14.63 1.96
CA ASP A 200 -25.71 -14.13 2.96
C ASP A 200 -25.09 -12.93 3.70
N THR A 201 -25.85 -11.83 3.78
CA THR A 201 -25.39 -10.57 4.39
C THR A 201 -25.06 -10.72 5.88
N GLU A 202 -25.76 -11.58 6.62
CA GLU A 202 -25.48 -11.84 8.03
C GLU A 202 -24.13 -12.55 8.19
N ASN A 203 -23.87 -13.58 7.39
CA ASN A 203 -22.59 -14.29 7.36
C ASN A 203 -21.43 -13.40 6.89
N LEU A 204 -21.68 -12.48 5.95
CA LEU A 204 -20.68 -11.50 5.51
C LEU A 204 -20.27 -10.56 6.65
N ALA A 205 -21.25 -9.98 7.35
CA ALA A 205 -20.98 -9.10 8.48
C ALA A 205 -20.27 -9.84 9.62
N ALA A 206 -20.70 -11.08 9.92
CA ALA A 206 -20.05 -11.94 10.91
C ALA A 206 -18.60 -12.28 10.52
N ARG A 207 -18.33 -12.60 9.25
CA ARG A 207 -16.98 -12.90 8.78
C ARG A 207 -16.06 -11.67 8.82
N ALA A 208 -16.54 -10.51 8.37
CA ALA A 208 -15.80 -9.27 8.47
C ALA A 208 -15.47 -8.87 9.92
N ALA A 209 -16.40 -9.12 10.85
CA ALA A 209 -16.16 -8.92 12.29
C ALA A 209 -15.17 -9.95 12.87
N ALA A 210 -15.20 -11.20 12.39
CA ALA A 210 -14.36 -12.28 12.90
C ALA A 210 -12.86 -12.05 12.63
N VAL A 211 -12.50 -11.20 11.66
CA VAL A 211 -11.08 -10.86 11.40
C VAL A 211 -10.37 -10.30 12.63
N HIS A 212 -11.10 -9.59 13.52
CA HIS A 212 -10.56 -9.06 14.77
C HIS A 212 -10.12 -10.16 15.76
N SER A 213 -10.60 -11.37 15.62
CA SER A 213 -10.27 -12.53 16.46
C SER A 213 -9.40 -13.58 15.76
N GLU A 214 -8.97 -13.32 14.53
CA GLU A 214 -8.10 -14.22 13.77
C GLU A 214 -6.77 -14.52 14.48
N ALA A 215 -6.20 -15.67 14.16
CA ALA A 215 -4.94 -16.10 14.77
C ALA A 215 -3.80 -15.11 14.53
N ILE A 216 -3.74 -14.48 13.33
CA ILE A 216 -2.74 -13.47 13.02
C ILE A 216 -2.93 -12.20 13.85
N VAL A 217 -4.16 -11.78 14.13
CA VAL A 217 -4.43 -10.62 15.01
C VAL A 217 -3.96 -10.92 16.43
N LYS A 218 -4.22 -12.12 16.95
CA LYS A 218 -3.72 -12.54 18.26
C LYS A 218 -2.20 -12.56 18.32
N ALA A 219 -1.54 -13.04 17.26
CA ALA A 219 -0.08 -13.02 17.15
C ALA A 219 0.48 -11.57 17.14
N ILE A 220 -0.19 -10.64 16.44
CA ILE A 220 0.15 -9.21 16.43
C ILE A 220 -0.01 -8.59 17.83
N LEU A 221 -1.13 -8.86 18.51
CA LEU A 221 -1.38 -8.38 19.87
C LEU A 221 -0.31 -8.86 20.86
N ASN A 222 0.14 -10.10 20.69
CA ASN A 222 1.20 -10.70 21.50
C ASN A 222 2.62 -10.34 21.03
N LYS A 223 2.76 -9.65 19.89
CA LYS A 223 4.03 -9.34 19.22
C LYS A 223 4.88 -10.61 18.94
N ASP A 224 4.23 -11.70 18.64
CA ASP A 224 4.87 -12.97 18.32
C ASP A 224 5.22 -13.03 16.83
N THR A 225 6.48 -12.70 16.52
CA THR A 225 6.99 -12.66 15.14
C THR A 225 6.91 -13.99 14.43
N GLY A 226 7.18 -15.10 15.15
CA GLY A 226 7.12 -16.45 14.60
C GLY A 226 5.70 -16.85 14.24
N GLU A 227 4.75 -16.59 15.12
CA GLU A 227 3.32 -16.83 14.86
C GLU A 227 2.80 -15.92 13.72
N ILE A 228 3.20 -14.64 13.67
CA ILE A 228 2.85 -13.74 12.57
C ILE A 228 3.32 -14.33 11.24
N ALA A 229 4.57 -14.77 11.17
CA ALA A 229 5.17 -15.34 9.97
C ALA A 229 4.42 -16.59 9.46
N GLN A 230 3.95 -17.45 10.38
CA GLN A 230 3.19 -18.66 10.05
C GLN A 230 1.74 -18.37 9.62
N LYS A 231 1.20 -17.21 9.98
CA LYS A 231 -0.19 -16.82 9.67
C LYS A 231 -0.31 -15.82 8.53
N LEU A 232 0.80 -15.50 7.84
CA LEU A 232 0.74 -14.74 6.60
C LEU A 232 -0.19 -15.43 5.60
N HIS A 233 -1.11 -14.65 5.00
CA HIS A 233 -2.10 -15.20 4.08
C HIS A 233 -2.47 -14.18 3.00
N ASN A 234 -2.53 -14.63 1.76
CA ASN A 234 -3.00 -13.81 0.65
C ASN A 234 -3.74 -14.66 -0.39
N ASP A 235 -5.05 -14.51 -0.45
CA ASP A 235 -5.91 -15.24 -1.39
C ASP A 235 -5.50 -15.06 -2.85
N LEU A 236 -4.98 -13.89 -3.22
CA LEU A 236 -4.57 -13.61 -4.59
C LEU A 236 -3.33 -14.41 -5.02
N GLU A 237 -2.55 -14.99 -4.09
CA GLU A 237 -1.48 -15.92 -4.44
C GLU A 237 -2.00 -17.14 -5.22
N ARG A 238 -3.25 -17.56 -4.96
CA ARG A 238 -3.87 -18.72 -5.64
C ARG A 238 -4.01 -18.54 -7.15
N VAL A 239 -4.10 -17.30 -7.62
CA VAL A 239 -4.25 -16.98 -9.06
C VAL A 239 -2.99 -16.35 -9.65
N VAL A 240 -2.25 -15.57 -8.86
CA VAL A 240 -1.06 -14.87 -9.35
C VAL A 240 0.13 -15.80 -9.47
N LEU A 241 0.43 -16.63 -8.46
CA LEU A 241 1.61 -17.49 -8.48
C LEU A 241 1.59 -18.50 -9.64
N PRO A 242 0.46 -19.16 -9.97
CA PRO A 242 0.40 -20.04 -11.15
C PRO A 242 0.55 -19.31 -12.48
N ALA A 243 0.05 -18.06 -12.57
CA ALA A 243 0.10 -17.28 -13.79
C ALA A 243 1.43 -16.55 -14.02
N TYR A 244 2.19 -16.30 -12.95
CA TYR A 244 3.46 -15.57 -12.97
C TYR A 244 4.58 -16.40 -12.31
N PRO A 245 5.21 -17.34 -13.04
CA PRO A 245 6.23 -18.23 -12.47
C PRO A 245 7.41 -17.51 -11.81
N GLN A 246 7.77 -16.30 -12.29
CA GLN A 246 8.83 -15.49 -11.69
C GLN A 246 8.47 -15.05 -10.27
N VAL A 247 7.19 -14.73 -9.98
CA VAL A 247 6.74 -14.38 -8.64
C VAL A 247 6.76 -15.59 -7.72
N LEU A 248 6.32 -16.76 -8.22
CA LEU A 248 6.42 -18.03 -7.51
C LEU A 248 7.87 -18.35 -7.16
N GLN A 249 8.79 -18.22 -8.13
CA GLN A 249 10.22 -18.48 -7.92
C GLN A 249 10.81 -17.58 -6.82
N LEU A 250 10.46 -16.28 -6.80
CA LEU A 250 10.90 -15.36 -5.74
C LEU A 250 10.42 -15.83 -4.36
N ARG A 251 9.13 -16.23 -4.27
CA ARG A 251 8.53 -16.69 -3.02
C ARG A 251 9.18 -17.98 -2.52
N GLU A 252 9.36 -18.95 -3.40
CA GLU A 252 10.03 -20.24 -3.07
C GLU A 252 11.49 -20.01 -2.66
N LEU A 253 12.21 -19.18 -3.41
CA LEU A 253 13.59 -18.88 -3.10
C LEU A 253 13.74 -18.18 -1.74
N PHE A 254 12.90 -17.20 -1.42
CA PHE A 254 12.89 -16.61 -0.08
C PHE A 254 12.63 -17.64 1.01
N ALA A 255 11.68 -18.57 0.81
CA ALA A 255 11.33 -19.58 1.78
C ALA A 255 12.49 -20.55 2.12
N THR A 256 13.47 -20.67 1.22
CA THR A 256 14.65 -21.52 1.43
C THR A 256 15.84 -20.78 2.06
N GLN A 257 15.77 -19.44 2.20
CA GLN A 257 16.89 -18.69 2.74
C GLN A 257 16.99 -18.84 4.26
N PRO A 258 18.18 -19.09 4.81
CA PRO A 258 18.39 -19.11 6.25
C PRO A 258 17.98 -17.78 6.90
N GLY A 259 17.23 -17.86 8.01
CA GLY A 259 16.77 -16.69 8.76
C GLY A 259 15.52 -16.01 8.23
N VAL A 260 14.90 -16.53 7.16
CA VAL A 260 13.56 -16.13 6.75
C VAL A 260 12.53 -16.85 7.61
N LEU A 261 11.70 -16.09 8.31
CA LEU A 261 10.63 -16.59 9.19
C LEU A 261 9.34 -16.89 8.42
N GLY A 262 9.06 -16.10 7.40
CA GLY A 262 7.89 -16.24 6.54
C GLY A 262 8.01 -15.37 5.29
N THR A 263 7.29 -15.75 4.23
CA THR A 263 7.31 -15.07 2.95
C THR A 263 5.93 -15.05 2.32
N MET A 264 5.58 -13.96 1.64
CA MET A 264 4.30 -13.80 0.97
C MET A 264 4.38 -12.72 -0.11
N MET A 265 3.48 -12.81 -1.08
CA MET A 265 3.24 -11.74 -2.06
C MET A 265 2.40 -10.61 -1.45
N SER A 266 2.78 -9.36 -1.66
CA SER A 266 2.03 -8.19 -1.18
C SER A 266 0.91 -7.79 -2.14
N GLY A 267 -0.33 -7.73 -1.64
CA GLY A 267 -1.50 -7.33 -2.41
C GLY A 267 -1.70 -8.20 -3.65
N SER A 268 -1.94 -7.57 -4.80
CA SER A 268 -2.01 -8.27 -6.09
C SER A 268 -0.65 -8.60 -6.71
N GLY A 269 0.45 -8.33 -5.99
CA GLY A 269 1.81 -8.55 -6.48
C GLY A 269 2.29 -7.45 -7.46
N PRO A 270 3.41 -7.72 -8.16
CA PRO A 270 4.26 -8.91 -8.10
C PRO A 270 5.31 -8.91 -6.98
N THR A 271 5.34 -7.91 -6.08
CA THR A 271 6.32 -7.88 -5.00
C THR A 271 6.10 -9.03 -4.03
N VAL A 272 7.16 -9.76 -3.77
CA VAL A 272 7.24 -10.75 -2.68
C VAL A 272 8.08 -10.18 -1.57
N PHE A 273 7.69 -10.41 -0.33
CA PHE A 273 8.49 -10.04 0.84
C PHE A 273 8.84 -11.25 1.70
N ALA A 274 9.95 -11.14 2.41
CA ALA A 274 10.39 -12.06 3.44
C ALA A 274 10.49 -11.30 4.77
N LEU A 275 9.90 -11.86 5.83
CA LEU A 275 10.04 -11.40 7.21
C LEU A 275 11.28 -12.02 7.83
N VAL A 276 12.11 -11.21 8.46
CA VAL A 276 13.37 -11.62 9.12
C VAL A 276 13.49 -10.97 10.51
N GLU A 277 14.34 -11.52 11.37
CA GLU A 277 14.47 -11.06 12.76
C GLU A 277 15.37 -9.83 12.94
N SER A 278 16.32 -9.60 12.02
CA SER A 278 17.32 -8.55 12.18
C SER A 278 17.76 -7.94 10.86
N GLU A 279 18.29 -6.72 10.96
CA GLU A 279 18.90 -6.01 9.83
C GLU A 279 20.07 -6.81 9.21
N ALA A 280 20.89 -7.45 10.04
CA ALA A 280 22.01 -8.28 9.56
C ALA A 280 21.51 -9.48 8.72
N GLN A 281 20.43 -10.12 9.15
CA GLN A 281 19.78 -11.19 8.38
C GLN A 281 19.16 -10.64 7.09
N ALA A 282 18.50 -9.49 7.14
CA ALA A 282 17.94 -8.86 5.94
C ALA A 282 19.01 -8.62 4.87
N GLN A 283 20.17 -8.09 5.26
CA GLN A 283 21.28 -7.86 4.34
C GLN A 283 21.86 -9.20 3.81
N ALA A 284 21.98 -10.22 4.65
CA ALA A 284 22.42 -11.55 4.23
C ALA A 284 21.44 -12.16 3.21
N VAL A 285 20.14 -12.15 3.49
CA VAL A 285 19.09 -12.64 2.58
C VAL A 285 19.12 -11.86 1.27
N LYS A 286 19.25 -10.54 1.30
CA LYS A 286 19.37 -9.70 0.10
C LYS A 286 20.56 -10.12 -0.77
N LEU A 287 21.72 -10.38 -0.17
CA LEU A 287 22.91 -10.85 -0.89
C LEU A 287 22.72 -12.26 -1.48
N GLN A 288 22.12 -13.18 -0.72
CA GLN A 288 21.82 -14.53 -1.19
C GLN A 288 20.84 -14.53 -2.36
N MET A 289 19.78 -13.72 -2.28
CA MET A 289 18.81 -13.55 -3.38
C MET A 289 19.49 -13.01 -4.64
N ARG A 290 20.37 -12.01 -4.50
CA ARG A 290 21.12 -11.44 -5.62
C ARG A 290 22.09 -12.46 -6.24
N ALA A 291 22.73 -13.31 -5.41
CA ALA A 291 23.61 -14.35 -5.89
C ALA A 291 22.86 -15.48 -6.62
N ALA A 292 21.67 -15.83 -6.13
CA ALA A 292 20.83 -16.88 -6.74
C ALA A 292 20.18 -16.39 -8.05
N ILE A 293 19.84 -15.11 -8.13
CA ILE A 293 19.25 -14.49 -9.33
C ILE A 293 20.10 -13.27 -9.71
N PRO A 294 21.16 -13.46 -10.53
CA PRO A 294 22.04 -12.39 -10.98
C PRO A 294 21.43 -11.61 -12.17
N ASP A 295 20.18 -11.20 -12.03
CA ASP A 295 19.40 -10.45 -13.02
C ASP A 295 19.32 -8.98 -12.58
N GLU A 296 19.75 -8.05 -13.44
CA GLU A 296 19.70 -6.60 -13.18
C GLU A 296 18.26 -6.08 -13.08
N ASP A 297 17.28 -6.77 -13.67
CA ASP A 297 15.86 -6.45 -13.56
C ASP A 297 15.29 -6.72 -12.16
N LEU A 298 15.94 -7.59 -11.37
CA LEU A 298 15.53 -7.86 -10.00
C LEU A 298 15.91 -6.70 -9.09
N GLU A 299 14.91 -6.07 -8.48
CA GLU A 299 15.07 -5.07 -7.42
C GLU A 299 14.90 -5.72 -6.04
N LEU A 300 15.79 -5.38 -5.11
CA LEU A 300 15.81 -5.89 -3.74
C LEU A 300 15.92 -4.73 -2.75
N PHE A 301 14.94 -4.64 -1.85
CA PHE A 301 14.86 -3.59 -0.82
C PHE A 301 14.90 -4.23 0.57
N VAL A 302 15.67 -3.64 1.47
CA VAL A 302 15.54 -3.90 2.91
C VAL A 302 14.72 -2.75 3.48
N THR A 303 13.72 -3.06 4.27
CA THR A 303 12.81 -2.08 4.87
C THR A 303 12.32 -2.57 6.22
N ARG A 304 11.75 -1.67 7.02
CA ARG A 304 11.16 -2.00 8.32
C ARG A 304 9.74 -1.47 8.44
N THR A 305 9.02 -1.96 9.41
CA THR A 305 7.72 -1.40 9.80
C THR A 305 7.87 0.03 10.32
N ILE A 306 6.85 0.84 10.05
CA ILE A 306 6.70 2.17 10.66
C ILE A 306 5.29 2.30 11.24
N THR A 307 5.13 3.24 12.18
CA THR A 307 3.91 3.40 12.98
C THR A 307 2.98 4.50 12.47
N HIS A 308 3.30 5.09 11.33
CA HIS A 308 2.62 6.27 10.79
C HIS A 308 2.39 6.15 9.28
N GLY A 309 1.47 6.96 8.76
CA GLY A 309 1.26 7.19 7.34
C GLY A 309 2.13 8.35 6.83
N ILE A 310 1.51 9.25 6.06
CA ILE A 310 2.18 10.43 5.51
C ILE A 310 2.75 11.31 6.63
N GLN A 311 3.96 11.81 6.43
CA GLN A 311 4.60 12.79 7.31
C GLN A 311 5.15 13.97 6.54
N VAL A 312 5.10 15.15 7.16
CA VAL A 312 5.86 16.30 6.67
C VAL A 312 7.33 16.06 6.96
N ALA A 313 8.17 16.12 5.93
CA ALA A 313 9.61 16.02 6.12
C ALA A 313 10.11 17.20 6.93
N SER A 314 10.88 16.94 7.98
CA SER A 314 11.56 17.99 8.75
C SER A 314 12.45 18.79 7.79
N SER A 315 12.37 20.12 7.87
CA SER A 315 13.33 20.99 7.17
C SER A 315 14.73 20.67 7.70
N ILE A 316 15.62 20.17 6.84
CA ILE A 316 17.05 20.01 7.15
C ILE A 316 17.70 21.39 7.03
#